data_0183abe5d69243824eb11a60c907f5a4
#
_entry.id   0183abe5d69243824eb11a60c907f5a4
#
_cell.length_a   1.000
_cell.length_b   1.000
_cell.length_c   1.000
_cell.angle_alpha   90.00
_cell.angle_beta   90.00
_cell.angle_gamma   90.00
#
_symmetry.space_group_name_H-M   'P 1'
#
loop_
_entity.id
_entity.type
_entity.pdbx_description
1 polymer ?
#
loop_
_entity_poly.entity_id
_entity_poly.type
_entity_poly.pdbx_seq_one_letter_code
_entity_poly.pdbx_strand_id
1 'polypeptide(L)'
;MGSVYRLTLRQLSGKWRLAIMTVLAGMPVAISMLMLSSEHAPSVREFEKVVLSGMLAGSIAPMVVLAIAAAALGNEVEDRTIANLTLSPIPRWQIVLPKLLAVITIAAPFVVVSAFFTSWVGYLGDVKASVAVTVSAFVGVALYASAFVWLGLRSSQAIGLGLLYIVLWEGFFSGFVSGVRLLSIRHYAITLMHGLDVRRFASATDMSFGIAIVMAVLVFVGFLVSSVRLLRRMDVP
;
A
#
# COMPACT_ATOMS: atom_id res chain seq x y z
N MET A 1 -12.47 14.73 14.90
CA MET A 1 -11.45 14.20 14.02
C MET A 1 -10.12 13.90 14.72
N GLY A 2 -9.51 14.86 15.42
CA GLY A 2 -8.20 14.65 16.06
C GLY A 2 -8.17 13.57 17.15
N SER A 3 -9.23 13.42 17.93
CA SER A 3 -9.34 12.36 18.96
C SER A 3 -9.38 10.96 18.37
N VAL A 4 -10.18 10.74 17.32
CA VAL A 4 -10.26 9.45 16.60
C VAL A 4 -8.90 9.10 16.00
N TYR A 5 -8.25 10.06 15.33
CA TYR A 5 -6.92 9.86 14.74
C TYR A 5 -5.87 9.46 15.79
N ARG A 6 -5.77 10.20 16.91
CA ARG A 6 -4.81 9.90 17.99
C ARG A 6 -5.05 8.53 18.64
N LEU A 7 -6.33 8.19 18.84
CA LEU A 7 -6.71 6.90 19.43
C LEU A 7 -6.32 5.76 18.49
N THR A 8 -6.62 5.89 17.20
CA THR A 8 -6.22 4.91 16.18
C THR A 8 -4.70 4.77 16.09
N LEU A 9 -3.94 5.87 16.11
CA LEU A 9 -2.48 5.81 16.12
C LEU A 9 -1.94 5.01 17.32
N ARG A 10 -2.45 5.25 18.54
CA ARG A 10 -2.06 4.50 19.74
C ARG A 10 -2.41 3.02 19.63
N GLN A 11 -3.59 2.70 19.11
CA GLN A 11 -4.07 1.34 18.94
C GLN A 11 -3.21 0.55 17.93
N LEU A 12 -2.75 1.21 16.86
CA LEU A 12 -1.99 0.59 15.79
C LEU A 12 -0.48 0.52 16.06
N SER A 13 0.07 1.34 16.97
CA SER A 13 1.51 1.43 17.27
C SER A 13 2.03 0.36 18.24
N GLY A 14 1.49 -0.86 18.19
CA GLY A 14 1.98 -1.98 18.99
C GLY A 14 3.42 -2.37 18.63
N LYS A 15 4.31 -2.54 19.64
CA LYS A 15 5.76 -2.80 19.47
C LYS A 15 6.06 -3.98 18.54
N TRP A 16 5.37 -5.10 18.70
CA TRP A 16 5.54 -6.29 17.86
C TRP A 16 5.14 -6.04 16.41
N ARG A 17 4.07 -5.29 16.19
CA ARG A 17 3.60 -4.92 14.84
C ARG A 17 4.61 -4.05 14.13
N LEU A 18 5.14 -3.03 14.80
CA LEU A 18 6.19 -2.17 14.27
C LEU A 18 7.49 -2.96 13.98
N ALA A 19 7.87 -3.90 14.86
CA ALA A 19 9.03 -4.76 14.63
C ALA A 19 8.87 -5.61 13.37
N ILE A 20 7.73 -6.28 13.19
CA ILE A 20 7.44 -7.07 11.98
C ILE A 20 7.52 -6.20 10.72
N MET A 21 6.97 -4.98 10.77
CA MET A 21 7.04 -4.04 9.64
C MET A 21 8.45 -3.61 9.31
N THR A 22 9.26 -3.34 10.34
CA THR A 22 10.67 -2.99 10.14
C THR A 22 11.43 -4.13 9.45
N VAL A 23 11.20 -5.37 9.88
CA VAL A 23 11.80 -6.55 9.24
C VAL A 23 11.33 -6.69 7.80
N LEU A 24 10.02 -6.63 7.55
CA LEU A 24 9.47 -6.72 6.19
C LEU A 24 10.01 -5.61 5.28
N ALA A 25 9.99 -4.37 5.76
CA ALA A 25 10.48 -3.21 5.00
C ALA A 25 12.01 -3.25 4.80
N GLY A 26 12.75 -3.89 5.68
CA GLY A 26 14.21 -4.08 5.54
C GLY A 26 14.60 -5.12 4.49
N MET A 27 13.73 -6.09 4.18
CA MET A 27 14.03 -7.17 3.22
C MET A 27 14.41 -6.68 1.81
N PRO A 28 13.69 -5.74 1.17
CA PRO A 28 14.08 -5.25 -0.15
C PRO A 28 15.46 -4.60 -0.16
N VAL A 29 15.78 -3.84 0.89
CA VAL A 29 17.09 -3.20 1.04
C VAL A 29 18.20 -4.24 1.17
N ALA A 30 18.01 -5.22 2.07
CA ALA A 30 18.98 -6.29 2.30
C ALA A 30 19.22 -7.14 1.03
N ILE A 31 18.15 -7.51 0.33
CA ILE A 31 18.24 -8.27 -0.92
C ILE A 31 18.92 -7.44 -2.01
N SER A 32 18.65 -6.15 -2.11
CA SER A 32 19.34 -5.27 -3.06
C SER A 32 20.83 -5.21 -2.81
N MET A 33 21.25 -5.10 -1.54
CA MET A 33 22.67 -5.13 -1.17
C MET A 33 23.32 -6.47 -1.53
N LEU A 34 22.66 -7.58 -1.23
CA LEU A 34 23.18 -8.92 -1.55
C LEU A 34 23.27 -9.15 -3.07
N MET A 35 22.27 -8.71 -3.84
CA MET A 35 22.27 -8.86 -5.31
C MET A 35 23.41 -8.06 -5.96
N LEU A 36 23.69 -6.86 -5.48
CA LEU A 36 24.75 -6.00 -6.03
C LEU A 36 26.15 -6.41 -5.57
N SER A 37 26.28 -7.11 -4.44
CA SER A 37 27.57 -7.64 -3.98
C SER A 37 27.92 -8.99 -4.59
N SER A 38 27.02 -9.61 -5.36
CA SER A 38 27.28 -10.88 -6.04
C SER A 38 28.15 -10.69 -7.30
N GLU A 39 28.97 -11.70 -7.65
CA GLU A 39 29.79 -11.68 -8.87
C GLU A 39 28.96 -11.53 -10.16
N HIS A 40 27.67 -11.87 -10.10
CA HIS A 40 26.71 -11.74 -11.18
C HIS A 40 25.64 -10.69 -10.81
N ALA A 41 26.04 -9.41 -10.77
CA ALA A 41 25.10 -8.33 -10.52
C ALA A 41 23.98 -8.33 -11.58
N PRO A 42 22.71 -8.24 -11.17
CA PRO A 42 21.58 -8.27 -12.09
C PRO A 42 21.60 -7.04 -13.01
N SER A 43 21.04 -7.21 -14.21
CA SER A 43 20.77 -6.07 -15.05
C SER A 43 19.75 -5.11 -14.40
N VAL A 44 19.78 -3.83 -14.79
CA VAL A 44 18.82 -2.83 -14.29
C VAL A 44 17.36 -3.29 -14.48
N ARG A 45 17.06 -3.94 -15.61
CA ARG A 45 15.74 -4.51 -15.88
C ARG A 45 15.35 -5.62 -14.91
N GLU A 46 16.25 -6.51 -14.58
CA GLU A 46 15.99 -7.58 -13.63
C GLU A 46 15.79 -7.03 -12.23
N PHE A 47 16.61 -6.06 -11.81
CA PHE A 47 16.44 -5.36 -10.55
C PHE A 47 15.08 -4.69 -10.46
N GLU A 48 14.66 -3.93 -11.47
CA GLU A 48 13.33 -3.31 -11.52
C GLU A 48 12.21 -4.34 -11.44
N LYS A 49 12.30 -5.41 -12.22
CA LYS A 49 11.25 -6.43 -12.28
C LYS A 49 11.15 -7.23 -10.99
N VAL A 50 12.28 -7.68 -10.44
CA VAL A 50 12.30 -8.57 -9.27
C VAL A 50 12.14 -7.77 -7.99
N VAL A 51 12.98 -6.75 -7.78
CA VAL A 51 13.02 -6.04 -6.49
C VAL A 51 11.97 -4.95 -6.40
N LEU A 52 11.95 -4.01 -7.34
CA LEU A 52 11.02 -2.87 -7.23
C LEU A 52 9.58 -3.27 -7.55
N SER A 53 9.37 -3.98 -8.65
CA SER A 53 8.02 -4.36 -9.07
C SER A 53 7.50 -5.57 -8.29
N GLY A 54 8.22 -6.69 -8.28
CA GLY A 54 7.77 -7.94 -7.66
C GLY A 54 7.75 -7.86 -6.14
N MET A 55 8.88 -7.51 -5.56
CA MET A 55 9.07 -7.57 -4.13
C MET A 55 8.53 -6.33 -3.41
N LEU A 56 9.00 -5.13 -3.75
CA LEU A 56 8.60 -3.91 -3.05
C LEU A 56 7.13 -3.56 -3.31
N ALA A 57 6.75 -3.33 -4.57
CA ALA A 57 5.41 -2.87 -4.92
C ALA A 57 4.35 -3.99 -4.91
N GLY A 58 4.71 -5.22 -5.30
CA GLY A 58 3.80 -6.34 -5.43
C GLY A 58 3.58 -7.16 -4.15
N SER A 59 4.51 -7.11 -3.19
CA SER A 59 4.45 -7.94 -1.98
C SER A 59 4.61 -7.13 -0.70
N ILE A 60 5.75 -6.49 -0.49
CA ILE A 60 6.08 -5.87 0.81
C ILE A 60 5.19 -4.67 1.13
N ALA A 61 5.03 -3.74 0.19
CA ALA A 61 4.18 -2.57 0.42
C ALA A 61 2.73 -2.95 0.76
N PRO A 62 2.03 -3.80 -0.03
CA PRO A 62 0.67 -4.20 0.33
C PRO A 62 0.61 -5.04 1.62
N MET A 63 1.60 -5.89 1.94
CA MET A 63 1.62 -6.66 3.19
C MET A 63 1.77 -5.75 4.41
N VAL A 64 2.68 -4.77 4.37
CA VAL A 64 2.88 -3.79 5.44
C VAL A 64 1.59 -3.00 5.66
N VAL A 65 0.94 -2.54 4.59
CA VAL A 65 -0.31 -1.79 4.68
C VAL A 65 -1.45 -2.67 5.20
N LEU A 66 -1.57 -3.92 4.72
CA LEU A 66 -2.61 -4.86 5.14
C LEU A 66 -2.54 -5.13 6.65
N ALA A 67 -1.33 -5.35 7.18
CA ALA A 67 -1.12 -5.64 8.60
C ALA A 67 -1.64 -4.52 9.52
N ILE A 68 -1.66 -3.26 9.06
CA ILE A 68 -2.20 -2.12 9.79
C ILE A 68 -3.66 -1.86 9.46
N ALA A 69 -4.02 -1.84 8.18
CA ALA A 69 -5.34 -1.48 7.71
C ALA A 69 -6.42 -2.46 8.22
N ALA A 70 -6.12 -3.76 8.20
CA ALA A 70 -7.02 -4.78 8.71
C ALA A 70 -7.30 -4.60 10.21
N ALA A 71 -6.30 -4.17 11.00
CA ALA A 71 -6.47 -3.94 12.43
C ALA A 71 -7.16 -2.60 12.76
N ALA A 72 -7.12 -1.63 11.85
CA ALA A 72 -7.69 -0.29 12.08
C ALA A 72 -9.21 -0.28 12.24
N LEU A 73 -9.89 -1.22 11.58
CA LEU A 73 -11.35 -1.36 11.61
C LEU A 73 -11.79 -2.81 11.86
N GLY A 74 -10.96 -3.80 11.51
CA GLY A 74 -11.30 -5.21 11.67
C GLY A 74 -11.54 -5.60 13.13
N ASN A 75 -10.75 -5.11 14.06
CA ASN A 75 -10.95 -5.38 15.50
C ASN A 75 -12.29 -4.82 15.99
N GLU A 76 -12.71 -3.65 15.52
CA GLU A 76 -13.98 -3.04 15.93
C GLU A 76 -15.18 -3.76 15.32
N VAL A 77 -15.03 -4.32 14.12
CA VAL A 77 -16.04 -5.19 13.49
C VAL A 77 -16.17 -6.49 14.30
N GLU A 78 -15.04 -7.10 14.66
CA GLU A 78 -14.96 -8.36 15.38
C GLU A 78 -15.50 -8.23 16.81
N ASP A 79 -15.11 -7.16 17.52
CA ASP A 79 -15.55 -6.85 18.90
C ASP A 79 -16.98 -6.28 18.96
N ARG A 80 -17.67 -6.10 17.83
CA ARG A 80 -19.00 -5.46 17.72
C ARG A 80 -19.08 -4.06 18.34
N THR A 81 -17.93 -3.39 18.50
CA THR A 81 -17.84 -2.06 19.10
C THR A 81 -18.14 -0.94 18.09
N ILE A 82 -18.30 -1.27 16.81
CA ILE A 82 -18.78 -0.34 15.77
C ILE A 82 -20.13 0.28 16.16
N ALA A 83 -21.00 -0.46 16.85
CA ALA A 83 -22.28 0.06 17.34
C ALA A 83 -22.11 1.34 18.17
N ASN A 84 -21.11 1.38 19.06
CA ASN A 84 -20.84 2.58 19.90
C ASN A 84 -20.38 3.79 19.07
N LEU A 85 -19.68 3.56 17.94
CA LEU A 85 -19.28 4.62 17.01
C LEU A 85 -20.45 5.10 16.14
N THR A 86 -21.42 4.22 15.86
CA THR A 86 -22.61 4.56 15.07
C THR A 86 -23.67 5.30 15.87
N LEU A 87 -23.73 5.12 17.19
CA LEU A 87 -24.62 5.89 18.08
C LEU A 87 -24.19 7.34 18.25
N SER A 88 -22.97 7.70 17.89
CA SER A 88 -22.50 9.10 17.93
C SER A 88 -23.03 9.91 16.75
N PRO A 89 -23.55 11.15 16.96
CA PRO A 89 -24.09 12.01 15.91
C PRO A 89 -23.01 12.63 15.02
N ILE A 90 -21.96 11.84 14.69
CA ILE A 90 -20.82 12.28 13.90
C ILE A 90 -20.98 11.77 12.44
N PRO A 91 -20.79 12.60 11.43
CA PRO A 91 -20.86 12.15 10.04
C PRO A 91 -19.82 11.07 9.75
N ARG A 92 -20.19 9.99 9.11
CA ARG A 92 -19.41 8.75 8.93
C ARG A 92 -18.04 8.96 8.27
N TRP A 93 -17.90 9.96 7.40
CA TRP A 93 -16.60 10.30 6.81
C TRP A 93 -15.59 10.81 7.86
N GLN A 94 -16.06 11.42 8.97
CA GLN A 94 -15.22 11.85 10.09
C GLN A 94 -14.71 10.67 10.95
N ILE A 95 -15.18 9.47 10.71
CA ILE A 95 -14.69 8.22 11.30
C ILE A 95 -13.70 7.55 10.34
N VAL A 96 -14.11 7.37 9.09
CA VAL A 96 -13.29 6.65 8.08
C VAL A 96 -12.01 7.40 7.73
N LEU A 97 -12.09 8.70 7.46
CA LEU A 97 -10.94 9.48 7.00
C LEU A 97 -9.81 9.54 8.04
N PRO A 98 -10.04 9.84 9.33
CA PRO A 98 -8.98 9.82 10.33
C PRO A 98 -8.33 8.44 10.49
N LYS A 99 -9.10 7.35 10.38
CA LYS A 99 -8.56 5.99 10.45
C LYS A 99 -7.71 5.66 9.23
N LEU A 100 -8.16 6.01 8.04
CA LEU A 100 -7.37 5.88 6.81
C LEU A 100 -6.05 6.68 6.91
N LEU A 101 -6.12 7.92 7.38
CA LEU A 101 -4.93 8.75 7.58
C LEU A 101 -3.98 8.14 8.63
N ALA A 102 -4.50 7.56 9.72
CA ALA A 102 -3.68 6.89 10.72
C ALA A 102 -2.96 5.67 10.14
N VAL A 103 -3.64 4.87 9.30
CA VAL A 103 -3.02 3.74 8.57
C VAL A 103 -1.89 4.23 7.69
N ILE A 104 -2.12 5.27 6.88
CA ILE A 104 -1.10 5.84 5.99
C ILE A 104 0.07 6.38 6.82
N THR A 105 -0.19 7.13 7.90
CA THR A 105 0.86 7.72 8.75
C THR A 105 1.77 6.67 9.38
N ILE A 106 1.24 5.49 9.72
CA ILE A 106 2.06 4.42 10.31
C ILE A 106 2.75 3.59 9.22
N ALA A 107 2.05 3.23 8.13
CA ALA A 107 2.61 2.35 7.09
C ALA A 107 3.61 3.08 6.18
N ALA A 108 3.33 4.35 5.83
CA ALA A 108 4.14 5.07 4.85
C ALA A 108 5.62 5.20 5.24
N PRO A 109 6.01 5.54 6.49
CA PRO A 109 7.42 5.65 6.83
C PRO A 109 8.22 4.38 6.55
N PHE A 110 7.68 3.20 6.85
CA PHE A 110 8.36 1.93 6.61
C PHE A 110 8.55 1.65 5.12
N VAL A 111 7.50 1.82 4.34
CA VAL A 111 7.54 1.55 2.88
C VAL A 111 8.36 2.61 2.14
N VAL A 112 8.22 3.89 2.49
CA VAL A 112 8.93 5.03 1.88
C VAL A 112 10.43 4.93 2.14
N VAL A 113 10.83 4.68 3.39
CA VAL A 113 12.24 4.49 3.75
C VAL A 113 12.83 3.27 3.05
N SER A 114 12.10 2.14 3.05
CA SER A 114 12.50 0.95 2.30
C SER A 114 12.65 1.23 0.80
N ALA A 115 11.68 1.91 0.19
CA ALA A 115 11.69 2.26 -1.22
C ALA A 115 12.89 3.16 -1.58
N PHE A 116 13.17 4.17 -0.74
CA PHE A 116 14.31 5.05 -0.92
C PHE A 116 15.63 4.30 -0.89
N PHE A 117 15.90 3.54 0.18
CA PHE A 117 17.18 2.85 0.31
C PHE A 117 17.34 1.70 -0.67
N THR A 118 16.28 0.97 -0.99
CA THR A 118 16.30 -0.08 -2.01
C THR A 118 16.71 0.49 -3.38
N SER A 119 16.10 1.59 -3.80
CA SER A 119 16.43 2.24 -5.06
C SER A 119 17.76 2.99 -5.02
N TRP A 120 18.13 3.60 -3.89
CA TRP A 120 19.43 4.22 -3.69
C TRP A 120 20.57 3.22 -3.92
N VAL A 121 20.47 2.04 -3.35
CA VAL A 121 21.42 0.95 -3.55
C VAL A 121 21.37 0.45 -5.00
N GLY A 122 20.17 0.18 -5.54
CA GLY A 122 19.98 -0.39 -6.87
C GLY A 122 20.43 0.52 -8.02
N TYR A 123 20.34 1.83 -7.83
CA TYR A 123 20.75 2.83 -8.84
C TYR A 123 22.05 3.56 -8.50
N LEU A 124 22.87 2.96 -7.61
CA LEU A 124 24.21 3.45 -7.28
C LEU A 124 24.25 4.92 -6.83
N GLY A 125 23.30 5.31 -5.98
CA GLY A 125 23.22 6.65 -5.40
C GLY A 125 22.48 7.70 -6.24
N ASP A 126 21.73 7.28 -7.27
CA ASP A 126 20.92 8.22 -8.07
C ASP A 126 19.71 8.72 -7.24
N VAL A 127 19.82 9.96 -6.75
CA VAL A 127 18.79 10.60 -5.92
C VAL A 127 17.47 10.74 -6.66
N LYS A 128 17.51 11.10 -7.96
CA LYS A 128 16.32 11.36 -8.75
C LYS A 128 15.49 10.08 -8.94
N ALA A 129 16.16 8.97 -9.29
CA ALA A 129 15.52 7.66 -9.37
C ALA A 129 14.96 7.22 -8.01
N SER A 130 15.72 7.43 -6.93
CA SER A 130 15.28 7.07 -5.57
C SER A 130 14.05 7.87 -5.13
N VAL A 131 13.99 9.16 -5.44
CA VAL A 131 12.81 9.98 -5.16
C VAL A 131 11.60 9.54 -5.99
N ALA A 132 11.79 9.20 -7.28
CA ALA A 132 10.71 8.71 -8.12
C ALA A 132 10.10 7.40 -7.58
N VAL A 133 10.94 6.44 -7.16
CA VAL A 133 10.48 5.19 -6.52
C VAL A 133 9.76 5.48 -5.21
N THR A 134 10.29 6.37 -4.39
CA THR A 134 9.73 6.75 -3.09
C THR A 134 8.36 7.38 -3.21
N VAL A 135 8.19 8.33 -4.13
CA VAL A 135 6.89 9.00 -4.39
C VAL A 135 5.87 7.98 -4.90
N SER A 136 6.25 7.13 -5.84
CA SER A 136 5.36 6.10 -6.36
C SER A 136 4.96 5.07 -5.29
N ALA A 137 5.90 4.68 -4.42
CA ALA A 137 5.63 3.78 -3.30
C ALA A 137 4.66 4.42 -2.28
N PHE A 138 4.80 5.72 -1.99
CA PHE A 138 3.86 6.44 -1.13
C PHE A 138 2.44 6.46 -1.72
N VAL A 139 2.30 6.69 -3.02
CA VAL A 139 0.99 6.60 -3.70
C VAL A 139 0.44 5.18 -3.59
N GLY A 140 1.27 4.15 -3.81
CA GLY A 140 0.90 2.74 -3.62
C GLY A 140 0.37 2.46 -2.21
N VAL A 141 1.06 2.96 -1.17
CA VAL A 141 0.60 2.85 0.23
C VAL A 141 -0.78 3.47 0.42
N ALA A 142 -1.03 4.67 -0.11
CA ALA A 142 -2.33 5.34 0.01
C ALA A 142 -3.46 4.53 -0.66
N LEU A 143 -3.18 3.97 -1.83
CA LEU A 143 -4.15 3.13 -2.57
C LEU A 143 -4.46 1.83 -1.83
N TYR A 144 -3.43 1.08 -1.42
CA TYR A 144 -3.63 -0.15 -0.64
C TYR A 144 -4.32 0.13 0.70
N ALA A 145 -3.97 1.25 1.37
CA ALA A 145 -4.63 1.64 2.62
C ALA A 145 -6.12 1.86 2.41
N SER A 146 -6.53 2.56 1.35
CA SER A 146 -7.94 2.78 1.04
C SER A 146 -8.69 1.48 0.76
N ALA A 147 -8.10 0.57 -0.01
CA ALA A 147 -8.67 -0.72 -0.34
C ALA A 147 -8.79 -1.65 0.89
N PHE A 148 -7.73 -1.75 1.70
CA PHE A 148 -7.72 -2.66 2.86
C PHE A 148 -8.51 -2.11 4.06
N VAL A 149 -8.63 -0.79 4.22
CA VAL A 149 -9.57 -0.19 5.17
C VAL A 149 -11.01 -0.53 4.79
N TRP A 150 -11.37 -0.45 3.51
CA TRP A 150 -12.67 -0.91 3.02
C TRP A 150 -12.89 -2.41 3.27
N LEU A 151 -11.87 -3.23 2.99
CA LEU A 151 -11.92 -4.67 3.20
C LEU A 151 -12.12 -5.01 4.69
N GLY A 152 -11.41 -4.31 5.59
CA GLY A 152 -11.56 -4.45 7.05
C GLY A 152 -12.96 -4.12 7.55
N LEU A 153 -13.65 -3.15 6.93
CA LEU A 153 -15.06 -2.87 7.22
C LEU A 153 -16.01 -3.94 6.68
N ARG A 154 -15.66 -4.58 5.56
CA ARG A 154 -16.52 -5.52 4.86
C ARG A 154 -16.50 -6.93 5.48
N SER A 155 -15.38 -7.34 6.05
CA SER A 155 -15.17 -8.71 6.51
C SER A 155 -14.26 -8.77 7.74
N SER A 156 -14.64 -9.59 8.72
CA SER A 156 -13.78 -9.96 9.85
C SER A 156 -12.54 -10.77 9.42
N GLN A 157 -12.59 -11.41 8.25
CA GLN A 157 -11.47 -12.16 7.66
C GLN A 157 -10.62 -11.28 6.71
N ALA A 158 -10.55 -9.97 6.94
CA ALA A 158 -9.87 -9.02 6.05
C ALA A 158 -8.40 -9.36 5.80
N ILE A 159 -7.69 -9.91 6.79
CA ILE A 159 -6.29 -10.33 6.63
C ILE A 159 -6.18 -11.46 5.59
N GLY A 160 -6.99 -12.51 5.72
CA GLY A 160 -6.98 -13.65 4.79
C GLY A 160 -7.35 -13.24 3.37
N LEU A 161 -8.43 -12.45 3.22
CA LEU A 161 -8.87 -11.94 1.92
C LEU A 161 -7.86 -10.97 1.31
N GLY A 162 -7.21 -10.13 2.12
CA GLY A 162 -6.16 -9.23 1.68
C GLY A 162 -4.91 -9.97 1.21
N LEU A 163 -4.48 -11.02 1.93
CA LEU A 163 -3.39 -11.88 1.49
C LEU A 163 -3.73 -12.61 0.20
N LEU A 164 -4.95 -13.14 0.08
CA LEU A 164 -5.43 -13.76 -1.15
C LEU A 164 -5.38 -12.77 -2.33
N TYR A 165 -5.83 -11.53 -2.13
CA TYR A 165 -5.72 -10.47 -3.13
C TYR A 165 -4.26 -10.21 -3.53
N ILE A 166 -3.34 -10.07 -2.56
CA ILE A 166 -1.93 -9.81 -2.83
C ILE A 166 -1.32 -10.94 -3.66
N VAL A 167 -1.53 -12.19 -3.24
CA VAL A 167 -0.91 -13.35 -3.90
C VAL A 167 -1.53 -13.63 -5.26
N LEU A 168 -2.85 -13.70 -5.36
CA LEU A 168 -3.53 -14.05 -6.61
C LEU A 168 -3.58 -12.87 -7.58
N TRP A 169 -4.00 -11.69 -7.11
CA TRP A 169 -4.22 -10.55 -8.01
C TRP A 169 -2.93 -9.84 -8.37
N GLU A 170 -2.17 -9.40 -7.39
CA GLU A 170 -0.93 -8.67 -7.62
C GLU A 170 0.24 -9.59 -8.00
N GLY A 171 0.29 -10.80 -7.43
CA GLY A 171 1.35 -11.77 -7.72
C GLY A 171 1.13 -12.52 -9.03
N PHE A 172 -0.06 -13.11 -9.22
CA PHE A 172 -0.32 -14.02 -10.33
C PHE A 172 -1.02 -13.33 -11.51
N PHE A 173 -2.25 -12.84 -11.33
CA PHE A 173 -3.06 -12.35 -12.46
C PHE A 173 -2.49 -11.10 -13.13
N SER A 174 -1.94 -10.16 -12.39
CA SER A 174 -1.33 -8.94 -12.96
C SER A 174 -0.11 -9.25 -13.85
N GLY A 175 0.53 -10.40 -13.66
CA GLY A 175 1.66 -10.84 -14.47
C GLY A 175 1.27 -11.48 -15.81
N PHE A 176 0.13 -12.18 -15.87
CA PHE A 176 -0.24 -13.02 -17.01
C PHE A 176 -1.32 -12.42 -17.92
N VAL A 177 -2.19 -11.55 -17.40
CA VAL A 177 -3.33 -11.03 -18.15
C VAL A 177 -3.21 -9.53 -18.36
N SER A 178 -2.95 -9.09 -19.57
CA SER A 178 -2.74 -7.67 -19.91
C SER A 178 -3.92 -6.77 -19.53
N GLY A 179 -5.17 -7.23 -19.69
CA GLY A 179 -6.36 -6.46 -19.29
C GLY A 179 -6.51 -6.26 -17.77
N VAL A 180 -6.01 -7.20 -16.97
CA VAL A 180 -6.07 -7.14 -15.49
C VAL A 180 -5.07 -6.14 -14.92
N ARG A 181 -4.01 -5.82 -15.64
CA ARG A 181 -3.01 -4.82 -15.24
C ARG A 181 -3.64 -3.45 -14.98
N LEU A 182 -4.68 -3.08 -15.72
CA LEU A 182 -5.41 -1.82 -15.53
C LEU A 182 -6.14 -1.72 -14.18
N LEU A 183 -6.32 -2.83 -13.47
CA LEU A 183 -6.96 -2.88 -12.15
C LEU A 183 -5.96 -3.17 -11.01
N SER A 184 -4.67 -3.25 -11.32
CA SER A 184 -3.60 -3.53 -10.35
C SER A 184 -3.03 -2.23 -9.77
N ILE A 185 -3.08 -2.10 -8.44
CA ILE A 185 -2.49 -0.97 -7.72
C ILE A 185 -0.97 -0.92 -7.94
N ARG A 186 -0.33 -2.09 -7.97
CA ARG A 186 1.09 -2.23 -8.31
C ARG A 186 1.41 -1.60 -9.66
N HIS A 187 0.56 -1.82 -10.67
CA HIS A 187 0.80 -1.29 -12.00
C HIS A 187 0.73 0.24 -12.05
N TYR A 188 -0.18 0.86 -11.28
CA TYR A 188 -0.20 2.33 -11.15
C TYR A 188 1.07 2.86 -10.51
N ALA A 189 1.55 2.24 -9.42
CA ALA A 189 2.78 2.65 -8.75
C ALA A 189 3.99 2.56 -9.70
N ILE A 190 4.12 1.47 -10.47
CA ILE A 190 5.20 1.30 -11.46
C ILE A 190 5.10 2.34 -12.57
N THR A 191 3.90 2.57 -13.12
CA THR A 191 3.71 3.58 -14.17
C THR A 191 4.04 4.98 -13.68
N LEU A 192 3.68 5.32 -12.43
CA LEU A 192 4.04 6.60 -11.81
C LEU A 192 5.56 6.73 -11.65
N MET A 193 6.24 5.68 -11.21
CA MET A 193 7.69 5.64 -11.09
C MET A 193 8.36 5.94 -12.43
N HIS A 194 7.94 5.26 -13.51
CA HIS A 194 8.46 5.48 -14.85
C HIS A 194 8.17 6.87 -15.38
N GLY A 195 6.96 7.39 -15.15
CA GLY A 195 6.59 8.73 -15.61
C GLY A 195 7.35 9.85 -14.91
N LEU A 196 7.85 9.64 -13.69
CA LEU A 196 8.68 10.61 -12.95
C LEU A 196 10.12 10.65 -13.43
N ASP A 197 10.66 9.54 -13.96
CA ASP A 197 12.00 9.50 -14.54
C ASP A 197 12.11 8.53 -15.73
N VAL A 198 11.57 8.94 -16.87
CA VAL A 198 11.52 8.14 -18.11
C VAL A 198 12.90 7.70 -18.61
N ARG A 199 13.97 8.44 -18.26
CA ARG A 199 15.33 8.14 -18.76
C ARG A 199 16.00 7.01 -18.01
N ARG A 200 15.65 6.82 -16.73
CA ARG A 200 16.36 5.87 -15.86
C ARG A 200 15.71 4.50 -15.84
N PHE A 201 14.39 4.45 -15.90
CA PHE A 201 13.67 3.19 -15.82
C PHE A 201 13.55 2.52 -17.19
N ALA A 202 14.02 1.26 -17.26
CA ALA A 202 14.17 0.53 -18.52
C ALA A 202 12.89 -0.20 -18.97
N SER A 203 11.94 -0.42 -18.05
CA SER A 203 10.73 -1.18 -18.37
C SER A 203 9.67 -0.28 -18.96
N ALA A 204 9.26 -0.51 -20.20
CA ALA A 204 8.11 0.17 -20.79
C ALA A 204 6.83 -0.22 -20.05
N THR A 205 5.98 0.76 -19.77
CA THR A 205 4.62 0.53 -19.24
C THR A 205 3.62 0.71 -20.37
N ASP A 206 2.62 -0.19 -20.42
CA ASP A 206 1.53 -0.14 -21.43
C ASP A 206 0.54 1.00 -21.14
N MET A 207 0.71 1.72 -20.03
CA MET A 207 -0.20 2.78 -19.57
C MET A 207 0.50 4.13 -19.55
N SER A 208 -0.18 5.18 -19.99
CA SER A 208 0.35 6.54 -19.90
C SER A 208 0.32 7.06 -18.45
N PHE A 209 1.27 7.92 -18.12
CA PHE A 209 1.40 8.57 -16.81
C PHE A 209 0.11 9.27 -16.35
N GLY A 210 -0.55 10.01 -17.28
CA GLY A 210 -1.81 10.69 -16.98
C GLY A 210 -2.95 9.74 -16.63
N ILE A 211 -3.06 8.61 -17.33
CA ILE A 211 -4.06 7.58 -17.04
C ILE A 211 -3.78 6.96 -15.67
N ALA A 212 -2.53 6.70 -15.33
CA ALA A 212 -2.17 6.14 -14.01
C ALA A 212 -2.58 7.07 -12.86
N ILE A 213 -2.38 8.39 -12.99
CA ILE A 213 -2.83 9.37 -11.99
C ILE A 213 -4.36 9.35 -11.85
N VAL A 214 -5.08 9.44 -12.97
CA VAL A 214 -6.56 9.45 -12.95
C VAL A 214 -7.09 8.17 -12.31
N MET A 215 -6.56 7.01 -12.69
CA MET A 215 -6.97 5.72 -12.11
C MET A 215 -6.62 5.63 -10.63
N ALA A 216 -5.44 6.10 -10.21
CA ALA A 216 -5.07 6.14 -8.80
C ALA A 216 -6.05 6.99 -7.98
N VAL A 217 -6.41 8.18 -8.46
CA VAL A 217 -7.40 9.06 -7.80
C VAL A 217 -8.77 8.37 -7.75
N LEU A 218 -9.22 7.77 -8.85
CA LEU A 218 -10.52 7.08 -8.92
C LEU A 218 -10.57 5.90 -7.95
N VAL A 219 -9.52 5.10 -7.86
CA VAL A 219 -9.42 3.97 -6.92
C VAL A 219 -9.45 4.46 -5.48
N PHE A 220 -8.64 5.47 -5.14
CA PHE A 220 -8.57 6.04 -3.79
C PHE A 220 -9.94 6.59 -3.34
N VAL A 221 -10.53 7.47 -4.16
CA VAL A 221 -11.84 8.08 -3.88
C VAL A 221 -12.94 7.03 -3.89
N GLY A 222 -12.90 6.08 -4.82
CA GLY A 222 -13.87 4.99 -4.91
C GLY A 222 -13.93 4.13 -3.65
N PHE A 223 -12.78 3.70 -3.12
CA PHE A 223 -12.72 2.94 -1.88
C PHE A 223 -13.07 3.78 -0.66
N LEU A 224 -12.67 5.06 -0.61
CA LEU A 224 -13.05 5.97 0.47
C LEU A 224 -14.58 6.16 0.53
N VAL A 225 -15.21 6.46 -0.61
CA VAL A 225 -16.67 6.63 -0.72
C VAL A 225 -17.39 5.33 -0.38
N SER A 226 -16.87 4.19 -0.87
CA SER A 226 -17.43 2.86 -0.59
C SER A 226 -17.36 2.53 0.90
N SER A 227 -16.26 2.86 1.59
CA SER A 227 -16.10 2.70 3.04
C SER A 227 -17.12 3.54 3.82
N VAL A 228 -17.30 4.81 3.43
CA VAL A 228 -18.29 5.70 4.05
C VAL A 228 -19.73 5.20 3.82
N ARG A 229 -20.04 4.73 2.60
CA ARG A 229 -21.35 4.16 2.27
C ARG A 229 -21.62 2.86 3.03
N LEU A 230 -20.63 2.00 3.15
CA LEU A 230 -20.73 0.75 3.88
C LEU A 230 -21.01 1.01 5.36
N LEU A 231 -20.28 1.94 5.98
CA LEU A 231 -20.48 2.32 7.38
C LEU A 231 -21.87 2.95 7.63
N ARG A 232 -22.46 3.62 6.64
CA ARG A 232 -23.86 4.14 6.73
C ARG A 232 -24.90 3.01 6.71
N ARG A 233 -24.62 1.90 6.00
CA ARG A 233 -25.54 0.76 5.88
C ARG A 233 -25.46 -0.19 7.07
N MET A 234 -24.43 -0.05 7.90
CA MET A 234 -24.24 -0.79 9.15
C MET A 234 -25.02 -0.13 10.32
N ASP A 235 -25.97 0.79 10.03
CA ASP A 235 -26.83 1.32 11.07
C ASP A 235 -27.57 0.17 11.74
N VAL A 236 -27.38 0.10 13.05
CA VAL A 236 -27.90 -0.94 13.96
C VAL A 236 -29.43 -0.88 13.98
N PRO A 237 -30.11 -2.03 13.95
CA PRO A 237 -31.54 -2.09 14.24
C PRO A 237 -31.86 -1.64 15.66
#